data_39b107cb2b3aa1596c10eb17fd659514
#
_entry.id   39b107cb2b3aa1596c10eb17fd659514
#
_cell.length_a   1.000
_cell.length_b   1.000
_cell.length_c   1.000
_cell.angle_alpha   90.00
_cell.angle_beta   90.00
_cell.angle_gamma   90.00
#
_symmetry.space_group_name_H-M   'P 1'
#
loop_
_entity.id
_entity.type
_entity.pdbx_description
1 polymer ?
#
loop_
_entity_poly.entity_id
_entity_poly.type
_entity_poly.pdbx_seq_one_letter_code
_entity_poly.pdbx_strand_id
1 'polypeptide(L)'
;MTHHSDLLIIGAGILGLSHAYAAAKRGLKVTVFERSATPLGASVRNFGQALVTGQPPGPMLDLARESRDIWGHWAQVAGLQLKRNGAYLFARTEAEEHLLEAFCAGRAIEHGYNVELLQGAAMTDLYGGQFRHHRAALHGKDDQQLYSREAIPALINYLRSELKVEFHFSTLVRDVEPGQLHSTAGSFRGEQIIVCSGHDYQTLLAESIAELKPSICRLQMLRARPAVNLNLQHALLTGLSCVHYGAFADLPEAAPVQAQILREAPHLNEHGIHLLISPTPHGELIIGDSHDYGSDASPFNAEQIDDWMIELAEQTLGCRIQVVERWQGVYGSRGPGPFSFLRAAPGVSAALMHTGVGMSVGPAMAERNIGILWGEA
;
A
#
# COMPACT_ATOMS: atom_id res chain seq x y z
N MET A 1 -5.32 6.83 38.18
CA MET A 1 -3.92 7.07 37.75
C MET A 1 -3.97 7.70 36.39
N THR A 2 -3.42 8.88 36.20
CA THR A 2 -3.34 9.50 34.86
C THR A 2 -2.28 8.76 34.07
N HIS A 3 -2.73 7.97 33.04
CA HIS A 3 -1.81 7.33 32.09
C HIS A 3 -1.07 8.44 31.33
N HIS A 4 0.23 8.49 31.43
CA HIS A 4 1.08 9.41 30.69
C HIS A 4 2.00 8.63 29.78
N SER A 5 2.04 9.04 28.51
CA SER A 5 2.91 8.50 27.45
C SER A 5 3.70 9.62 26.79
N ASP A 6 4.84 9.32 26.21
CA ASP A 6 5.57 10.28 25.38
C ASP A 6 4.82 10.52 24.06
N LEU A 7 4.21 9.44 23.51
CA LEU A 7 3.46 9.49 22.27
C LEU A 7 2.12 8.76 22.38
N LEU A 8 1.04 9.44 21.97
CA LEU A 8 -0.29 8.87 21.77
C LEU A 8 -0.55 8.78 20.25
N ILE A 9 -0.99 7.63 19.78
CA ILE A 9 -1.28 7.39 18.36
C ILE A 9 -2.73 6.96 18.19
N ILE A 10 -3.45 7.59 17.28
CA ILE A 10 -4.83 7.25 16.94
C ILE A 10 -4.87 6.54 15.59
N GLY A 11 -5.28 5.27 15.60
CA GLY A 11 -5.33 4.36 14.47
C GLY A 11 -4.20 3.32 14.50
N ALA A 12 -4.56 2.03 14.46
CA ALA A 12 -3.64 0.89 14.41
C ALA A 12 -3.44 0.33 12.99
N GLY A 13 -3.63 1.16 11.95
CA GLY A 13 -3.21 0.85 10.58
C GLY A 13 -1.69 0.95 10.40
N ILE A 14 -1.20 0.67 9.19
CA ILE A 14 0.25 0.65 8.91
C ILE A 14 0.94 1.95 9.29
N LEU A 15 0.33 3.12 9.09
CA LEU A 15 0.93 4.38 9.48
C LEU A 15 1.07 4.48 11.00
N GLY A 16 0.00 4.18 11.76
CA GLY A 16 0.07 4.21 13.23
C GLY A 16 1.07 3.21 13.79
N LEU A 17 1.08 1.97 13.27
CA LEU A 17 2.04 0.95 13.70
C LEU A 17 3.49 1.31 13.36
N SER A 18 3.71 1.95 12.21
CA SER A 18 5.04 2.43 11.82
C SER A 18 5.55 3.53 12.74
N HIS A 19 4.69 4.51 13.10
CA HIS A 19 5.03 5.53 14.08
C HIS A 19 5.25 4.94 15.47
N ALA A 20 4.41 3.96 15.88
CA ALA A 20 4.59 3.26 17.14
C ALA A 20 5.94 2.54 17.21
N TYR A 21 6.32 1.84 16.13
CA TYR A 21 7.62 1.19 16.03
C TYR A 21 8.76 2.20 16.09
N ALA A 22 8.71 3.26 15.27
CA ALA A 22 9.75 4.27 15.19
C ALA A 22 10.01 4.98 16.54
N ALA A 23 8.94 5.23 17.29
CA ALA A 23 9.04 5.83 18.63
C ALA A 23 9.51 4.82 19.69
N ALA A 24 8.88 3.64 19.73
CA ALA A 24 9.18 2.64 20.77
C ALA A 24 10.62 2.10 20.68
N LYS A 25 11.18 1.92 19.49
CA LYS A 25 12.59 1.53 19.33
C LYS A 25 13.59 2.58 19.83
N ARG A 26 13.15 3.85 19.96
CA ARG A 26 13.91 4.94 20.58
C ARG A 26 13.74 5.00 22.10
N GLY A 27 13.01 4.04 22.69
CA GLY A 27 12.74 3.97 24.12
C GLY A 27 11.60 4.86 24.61
N LEU A 28 10.83 5.46 23.69
CA LEU A 28 9.67 6.28 24.03
C LEU A 28 8.50 5.39 24.47
N LYS A 29 7.75 5.86 25.47
CA LYS A 29 6.52 5.21 25.93
C LYS A 29 5.37 5.55 24.97
N VAL A 30 4.83 4.53 24.30
CA VAL A 30 3.82 4.70 23.24
C VAL A 30 2.52 4.02 23.63
N THR A 31 1.40 4.73 23.40
CA THR A 31 0.04 4.17 23.52
C THR A 31 -0.70 4.38 22.21
N VAL A 32 -1.30 3.30 21.68
CA VAL A 32 -2.06 3.29 20.41
C VAL A 32 -3.54 3.03 20.70
N PHE A 33 -4.41 3.81 20.07
CA PHE A 33 -5.87 3.68 20.16
C PHE A 33 -6.43 3.25 18.81
N GLU A 34 -7.28 2.21 18.82
CA GLU A 34 -7.99 1.73 17.64
C GLU A 34 -9.49 1.61 17.97
N ARG A 35 -10.32 2.25 17.14
CA ARG A 35 -11.77 2.26 17.34
C ARG A 35 -12.42 0.89 17.18
N SER A 36 -11.85 0.04 16.36
CA SER A 36 -12.33 -1.32 16.10
C SER A 36 -11.65 -2.34 17.01
N ALA A 37 -12.22 -3.53 17.13
CA ALA A 37 -11.60 -4.65 17.88
C ALA A 37 -10.29 -5.13 17.22
N THR A 38 -10.14 -4.91 15.91
CA THR A 38 -8.94 -5.16 15.12
C THR A 38 -8.86 -4.09 14.02
N PRO A 39 -7.69 -3.80 13.44
CA PRO A 39 -7.60 -2.89 12.31
C PRO A 39 -8.41 -3.40 11.11
N LEU A 40 -9.31 -2.56 10.59
CA LEU A 40 -10.20 -2.89 9.47
C LEU A 40 -10.05 -1.94 8.27
N GLY A 41 -9.10 -1.00 8.31
CA GLY A 41 -8.86 -0.02 7.27
C GLY A 41 -8.05 -0.55 6.06
N ALA A 42 -7.53 0.36 5.24
CA ALA A 42 -6.77 0.03 4.03
C ALA A 42 -5.62 -0.96 4.27
N SER A 43 -5.01 -0.94 5.47
CA SER A 43 -3.84 -1.76 5.81
C SER A 43 -4.07 -3.27 5.79
N VAL A 44 -5.32 -3.73 5.84
CA VAL A 44 -5.69 -5.16 5.76
C VAL A 44 -6.56 -5.47 4.55
N ARG A 45 -6.86 -4.46 3.72
CA ARG A 45 -7.73 -4.59 2.53
C ARG A 45 -6.97 -4.44 1.21
N ASN A 46 -5.63 -4.46 1.25
CA ASN A 46 -4.72 -4.26 0.13
C ASN A 46 -4.10 -5.58 -0.35
N PHE A 47 -3.24 -5.49 -1.37
CA PHE A 47 -2.53 -6.64 -1.97
C PHE A 47 -1.38 -7.18 -1.11
N GLY A 48 -0.95 -6.46 -0.08
CA GLY A 48 0.26 -6.79 0.67
C GLY A 48 1.56 -6.53 -0.11
N GLN A 49 1.52 -5.70 -1.14
CA GLN A 49 2.69 -5.35 -1.94
C GLN A 49 3.39 -4.13 -1.33
N ALA A 50 4.68 -4.25 -1.06
CA ALA A 50 5.59 -3.16 -0.71
C ALA A 50 6.52 -2.94 -1.93
N LEU A 51 6.02 -2.15 -2.89
CA LEU A 51 6.65 -1.93 -4.19
C LEU A 51 7.69 -0.83 -4.12
N VAL A 52 8.88 -1.10 -4.63
CA VAL A 52 9.97 -0.16 -4.91
C VAL A 52 9.93 0.24 -6.39
N THR A 53 9.76 -0.73 -7.28
CA THR A 53 9.85 -0.55 -8.73
C THR A 53 8.78 0.39 -9.29
N GLY A 54 7.58 0.45 -8.69
CA GLY A 54 6.51 1.34 -9.13
C GLY A 54 6.66 2.80 -8.68
N GLN A 55 7.58 3.12 -7.75
CA GLN A 55 7.70 4.47 -7.20
C GLN A 55 8.43 5.42 -8.16
N PRO A 56 7.99 6.69 -8.29
CA PRO A 56 8.70 7.68 -9.08
C PRO A 56 10.08 7.98 -8.49
N PRO A 57 11.07 8.37 -9.34
CA PRO A 57 12.39 8.80 -8.88
C PRO A 57 12.34 9.91 -7.82
N GLY A 58 13.35 9.96 -6.96
CA GLY A 58 13.49 10.94 -5.89
C GLY A 58 12.83 10.47 -4.57
N PRO A 59 12.22 11.37 -3.78
CA PRO A 59 11.86 11.08 -2.37
C PRO A 59 10.96 9.86 -2.17
N MET A 60 10.09 9.53 -3.13
CA MET A 60 9.22 8.37 -3.03
C MET A 60 9.99 7.05 -3.22
N LEU A 61 10.91 7.01 -4.17
CA LEU A 61 11.80 5.86 -4.38
C LEU A 61 12.71 5.63 -3.16
N ASP A 62 13.25 6.71 -2.59
CA ASP A 62 14.10 6.64 -1.39
C ASP A 62 13.31 6.08 -0.19
N LEU A 63 12.11 6.61 0.07
CA LEU A 63 11.22 6.10 1.12
C LEU A 63 10.85 4.63 0.91
N ALA A 64 10.63 4.22 -0.33
CA ALA A 64 10.30 2.82 -0.63
C ALA A 64 11.49 1.88 -0.35
N ARG A 65 12.70 2.28 -0.70
CA ARG A 65 13.93 1.52 -0.38
C ARG A 65 14.16 1.40 1.12
N GLU A 66 14.04 2.50 1.85
CA GLU A 66 14.14 2.51 3.31
C GLU A 66 13.05 1.63 3.93
N SER A 67 11.80 1.73 3.43
CA SER A 67 10.68 0.91 3.91
C SER A 67 10.86 -0.57 3.63
N ARG A 68 11.43 -0.93 2.46
CA ARG A 68 11.82 -2.32 2.13
C ARG A 68 12.73 -2.91 3.21
N ASP A 69 13.72 -2.13 3.65
CA ASP A 69 14.67 -2.59 4.66
C ASP A 69 14.02 -2.71 6.04
N ILE A 70 13.10 -1.79 6.39
CA ILE A 70 12.30 -1.86 7.61
C ILE A 70 11.39 -3.11 7.59
N TRP A 71 10.70 -3.39 6.48
CA TRP A 71 9.90 -4.61 6.34
C TRP A 71 10.74 -5.87 6.49
N GLY A 72 11.96 -5.89 5.91
CA GLY A 72 12.91 -6.98 6.07
C GLY A 72 13.30 -7.21 7.53
N HIS A 73 13.52 -6.14 8.29
CA HIS A 73 13.78 -6.21 9.73
C HIS A 73 12.55 -6.72 10.50
N TRP A 74 11.37 -6.17 10.25
CA TRP A 74 10.12 -6.62 10.91
C TRP A 74 9.82 -8.09 10.65
N ALA A 75 10.12 -8.58 9.43
CA ALA A 75 9.97 -10.00 9.13
C ALA A 75 10.80 -10.88 10.06
N GLN A 76 12.02 -10.46 10.38
CA GLN A 76 12.91 -11.20 11.28
C GLN A 76 12.45 -11.14 12.75
N VAL A 77 12.10 -9.94 13.24
CA VAL A 77 11.82 -9.74 14.67
C VAL A 77 10.37 -10.05 15.07
N ALA A 78 9.41 -9.85 14.16
CA ALA A 78 7.99 -10.12 14.38
C ALA A 78 7.51 -11.44 13.75
N GLY A 79 8.39 -12.18 13.09
CA GLY A 79 8.06 -13.47 12.46
C GLY A 79 7.10 -13.32 11.28
N LEU A 80 7.13 -12.18 10.56
CA LEU A 80 6.26 -11.97 9.41
C LEU A 80 6.68 -12.85 8.23
N GLN A 81 5.71 -13.43 7.56
CA GLN A 81 5.95 -14.10 6.28
C GLN A 81 6.07 -13.04 5.17
N LEU A 82 7.31 -12.65 4.89
CA LEU A 82 7.66 -11.68 3.87
C LEU A 82 8.37 -12.36 2.71
N LYS A 83 7.81 -12.28 1.52
CA LYS A 83 8.48 -12.67 0.27
C LYS A 83 9.35 -11.51 -0.21
N ARG A 84 10.64 -11.79 -0.42
CA ARG A 84 11.67 -10.83 -0.85
C ARG A 84 12.26 -11.23 -2.19
N ASN A 85 11.45 -11.80 -3.05
CA ASN A 85 11.85 -12.36 -4.35
C ASN A 85 11.41 -11.49 -5.52
N GLY A 86 10.85 -10.32 -5.25
CA GLY A 86 10.44 -9.36 -6.26
C GLY A 86 9.00 -9.52 -6.73
N ALA A 87 8.63 -8.72 -7.73
CA ALA A 87 7.36 -8.78 -8.44
C ALA A 87 7.60 -8.76 -9.95
N TYR A 88 6.66 -9.29 -10.72
CA TYR A 88 6.70 -9.23 -12.18
C TYR A 88 5.64 -8.26 -12.70
N LEU A 89 6.04 -7.37 -13.62
CA LEU A 89 5.14 -6.57 -14.41
C LEU A 89 5.14 -7.14 -15.84
N PHE A 90 4.01 -7.70 -16.26
CA PHE A 90 3.87 -8.36 -17.55
C PHE A 90 3.45 -7.39 -18.66
N ALA A 91 4.15 -7.41 -19.77
CA ALA A 91 3.75 -6.76 -21.03
C ALA A 91 3.01 -7.74 -21.94
N ARG A 92 1.81 -7.37 -22.38
CA ARG A 92 0.98 -8.13 -23.33
C ARG A 92 1.07 -7.57 -24.74
N THR A 93 1.27 -6.28 -24.87
CA THR A 93 1.31 -5.56 -26.14
C THR A 93 2.70 -5.09 -26.48
N GLU A 94 2.93 -4.77 -27.75
CA GLU A 94 4.20 -4.21 -28.20
C GLU A 94 4.50 -2.84 -27.57
N ALA A 95 3.46 -2.01 -27.37
CA ALA A 95 3.61 -0.72 -26.72
C ALA A 95 4.04 -0.86 -25.26
N GLU A 96 3.45 -1.82 -24.53
CA GLU A 96 3.87 -2.11 -23.14
C GLU A 96 5.30 -2.64 -23.08
N GLU A 97 5.68 -3.56 -23.97
CA GLU A 97 7.04 -4.11 -24.05
C GLU A 97 8.05 -2.99 -24.32
N HIS A 98 7.80 -2.13 -25.30
CA HIS A 98 8.65 -1.01 -25.67
C HIS A 98 8.82 -0.01 -24.51
N LEU A 99 7.76 0.27 -23.76
CA LEU A 99 7.85 1.10 -22.55
C LEU A 99 8.76 0.47 -21.49
N LEU A 100 8.67 -0.84 -21.26
CA LEU A 100 9.55 -1.53 -20.30
C LEU A 100 11.02 -1.54 -20.76
N GLU A 101 11.28 -1.68 -22.07
CA GLU A 101 12.62 -1.57 -22.65
C GLU A 101 13.21 -0.16 -22.42
N ALA A 102 12.42 0.87 -22.74
CA ALA A 102 12.85 2.26 -22.55
C ALA A 102 13.11 2.58 -21.07
N PHE A 103 12.24 2.12 -20.16
CA PHE A 103 12.47 2.24 -18.72
C PHE A 103 13.79 1.59 -18.29
N CYS A 104 14.05 0.35 -18.72
CA CYS A 104 15.29 -0.38 -18.38
C CYS A 104 16.54 0.28 -18.98
N ALA A 105 16.47 0.77 -20.20
CA ALA A 105 17.60 1.39 -20.88
C ALA A 105 17.95 2.80 -20.36
N GLY A 106 16.98 3.51 -19.78
CA GLY A 106 17.13 4.88 -19.31
C GLY A 106 16.95 5.01 -17.79
N ARG A 107 15.71 5.30 -17.37
CA ARG A 107 15.36 5.66 -15.99
C ARG A 107 15.84 4.64 -14.95
N ALA A 108 15.76 3.35 -15.24
CA ALA A 108 16.16 2.31 -14.30
C ALA A 108 17.67 2.42 -13.97
N ILE A 109 18.51 2.66 -14.97
CA ILE A 109 19.95 2.84 -14.81
C ILE A 109 20.23 4.15 -14.07
N GLU A 110 19.64 5.26 -14.53
CA GLU A 110 19.87 6.60 -13.98
C GLU A 110 19.56 6.68 -12.48
N HIS A 111 18.48 6.04 -12.04
CA HIS A 111 18.04 6.10 -10.66
C HIS A 111 18.28 4.81 -9.85
N GLY A 112 18.99 3.85 -10.43
CA GLY A 112 19.45 2.63 -9.76
C GLY A 112 18.32 1.69 -9.34
N TYR A 113 17.27 1.53 -10.17
CA TYR A 113 16.27 0.48 -9.93
C TYR A 113 16.90 -0.89 -10.15
N ASN A 114 16.66 -1.81 -9.22
CA ASN A 114 17.14 -3.17 -9.31
C ASN A 114 16.14 -4.04 -10.08
N VAL A 115 16.24 -4.01 -11.40
CA VAL A 115 15.28 -4.64 -12.31
C VAL A 115 15.97 -5.51 -13.36
N GLU A 116 15.21 -6.44 -13.93
CA GLU A 116 15.61 -7.27 -15.05
C GLU A 116 14.44 -7.45 -16.01
N LEU A 117 14.65 -7.20 -17.29
CA LEU A 117 13.65 -7.43 -18.33
C LEU A 117 13.82 -8.84 -18.91
N LEU A 118 12.80 -9.67 -18.79
CA LEU A 118 12.74 -11.01 -19.34
C LEU A 118 12.01 -10.97 -20.68
N GLN A 119 12.65 -11.48 -21.74
CA GLN A 119 12.11 -11.57 -23.10
C GLN A 119 12.52 -12.91 -23.74
N GLY A 120 11.92 -13.27 -24.88
CA GLY A 120 12.27 -14.46 -25.64
C GLY A 120 12.20 -15.74 -24.83
N ALA A 121 13.30 -16.51 -24.80
CA ALA A 121 13.36 -17.79 -24.10
C ALA A 121 13.16 -17.63 -22.58
N ALA A 122 13.75 -16.61 -21.94
CA ALA A 122 13.60 -16.37 -20.51
C ALA A 122 12.13 -16.11 -20.12
N MET A 123 11.39 -15.37 -20.95
CA MET A 123 9.96 -15.17 -20.75
C MET A 123 9.16 -16.47 -21.00
N THR A 124 9.52 -17.22 -22.05
CA THR A 124 8.85 -18.47 -22.41
C THR A 124 8.98 -19.53 -21.29
N ASP A 125 10.13 -19.57 -20.62
CA ASP A 125 10.41 -20.56 -19.58
C ASP A 125 9.90 -20.14 -18.18
N LEU A 126 9.50 -18.88 -18.02
CA LEU A 126 9.02 -18.36 -16.74
C LEU A 126 7.84 -19.20 -16.23
N TYR A 127 7.95 -19.70 -15.00
CA TYR A 127 6.97 -20.63 -14.38
C TYR A 127 6.66 -21.86 -15.25
N GLY A 128 7.70 -22.44 -15.88
CA GLY A 128 7.52 -23.62 -16.74
C GLY A 128 6.64 -23.37 -17.97
N GLY A 129 6.63 -22.14 -18.46
CA GLY A 129 5.86 -21.75 -19.64
C GLY A 129 4.43 -21.31 -19.38
N GLN A 130 4.02 -21.19 -18.12
CA GLN A 130 2.66 -20.75 -17.76
C GLN A 130 2.32 -19.37 -18.36
N PHE A 131 3.29 -18.46 -18.39
CA PHE A 131 3.13 -17.07 -18.83
C PHE A 131 3.66 -16.79 -20.24
N ARG A 132 3.95 -17.83 -21.05
CA ARG A 132 4.50 -17.71 -22.41
C ARG A 132 3.64 -16.89 -23.40
N HIS A 133 2.40 -16.57 -23.04
CA HIS A 133 1.49 -15.74 -23.83
C HIS A 133 1.73 -14.25 -23.63
N HIS A 134 2.58 -13.85 -22.66
CA HIS A 134 3.06 -12.49 -22.51
C HIS A 134 4.32 -12.28 -23.36
N ARG A 135 4.56 -11.04 -23.77
CA ARG A 135 5.71 -10.65 -24.62
C ARG A 135 6.98 -10.48 -23.81
N ALA A 136 6.85 -9.84 -22.62
CA ALA A 136 7.93 -9.56 -21.71
C ALA A 136 7.45 -9.54 -20.27
N ALA A 137 8.40 -9.63 -19.32
CA ALA A 137 8.16 -9.39 -17.90
C ALA A 137 9.31 -8.57 -17.31
N LEU A 138 8.98 -7.44 -16.68
CA LEU A 138 9.93 -6.71 -15.85
C LEU A 138 9.94 -7.32 -14.44
N HIS A 139 11.07 -7.86 -14.02
CA HIS A 139 11.28 -8.34 -12.66
C HIS A 139 11.81 -7.20 -11.79
N GLY A 140 10.98 -6.64 -10.93
CA GLY A 140 11.38 -5.68 -9.89
C GLY A 140 11.91 -6.43 -8.68
N LYS A 141 13.25 -6.61 -8.60
CA LYS A 141 13.91 -7.49 -7.62
C LYS A 141 13.83 -7.00 -6.17
N ASP A 142 13.64 -5.70 -5.99
CA ASP A 142 13.53 -5.06 -4.67
C ASP A 142 12.11 -5.06 -4.11
N ASP A 143 11.12 -5.43 -4.93
CA ASP A 143 9.74 -5.49 -4.50
C ASP A 143 9.52 -6.63 -3.51
N GLN A 144 8.65 -6.39 -2.54
CA GLN A 144 8.31 -7.34 -1.48
C GLN A 144 6.82 -7.59 -1.42
N GLN A 145 6.43 -8.75 -0.92
CA GLN A 145 5.04 -9.12 -0.77
C GLN A 145 4.82 -9.87 0.55
N LEU A 146 3.75 -9.50 1.22
CA LEU A 146 3.29 -10.11 2.47
C LEU A 146 1.76 -10.31 2.41
N TYR A 147 1.21 -11.10 3.30
CA TYR A 147 -0.23 -11.21 3.46
C TYR A 147 -0.69 -10.30 4.60
N SER A 148 -1.24 -9.13 4.26
CA SER A 148 -1.52 -8.06 5.21
C SER A 148 -2.44 -8.46 6.36
N ARG A 149 -3.39 -9.38 6.11
CA ARG A 149 -4.34 -9.87 7.12
C ARG A 149 -3.66 -10.68 8.24
N GLU A 150 -2.46 -11.21 8.00
CA GLU A 150 -1.64 -11.90 9.00
C GLU A 150 -0.49 -11.01 9.50
N ALA A 151 0.12 -10.24 8.62
CA ALA A 151 1.27 -9.41 8.94
C ALA A 151 0.93 -8.26 9.91
N ILE A 152 -0.21 -7.60 9.74
CA ILE A 152 -0.62 -6.50 10.64
C ILE A 152 -0.86 -6.99 12.08
N PRO A 153 -1.61 -8.08 12.34
CA PRO A 153 -1.72 -8.65 13.67
C PRO A 153 -0.38 -9.11 14.27
N ALA A 154 0.50 -9.71 13.48
CA ALA A 154 1.82 -10.14 13.94
C ALA A 154 2.69 -8.94 14.36
N LEU A 155 2.68 -7.85 13.59
CA LEU A 155 3.37 -6.61 13.94
C LEU A 155 2.82 -6.00 15.24
N ILE A 156 1.49 -5.98 15.44
CA ILE A 156 0.86 -5.53 16.69
C ILE A 156 1.34 -6.36 17.87
N ASN A 157 1.37 -7.68 17.71
CA ASN A 157 1.85 -8.59 18.77
C ASN A 157 3.30 -8.31 19.13
N TYR A 158 4.17 -8.14 18.14
CA TYR A 158 5.58 -7.77 18.37
C TYR A 158 5.73 -6.43 19.11
N LEU A 159 5.03 -5.39 18.64
CA LEU A 159 5.05 -4.07 19.29
C LEU A 159 4.61 -4.15 20.76
N ARG A 160 3.58 -4.95 21.04
CA ARG A 160 3.06 -5.14 22.41
C ARG A 160 4.00 -5.95 23.28
N SER A 161 4.48 -7.12 22.80
CA SER A 161 5.26 -8.04 23.61
C SER A 161 6.70 -7.59 23.82
N GLU A 162 7.36 -7.12 22.76
CA GLU A 162 8.79 -6.81 22.78
C GLU A 162 9.05 -5.33 23.06
N LEU A 163 8.34 -4.44 22.37
CA LEU A 163 8.56 -2.98 22.50
C LEU A 163 7.65 -2.32 23.52
N LYS A 164 6.80 -3.09 24.22
CA LYS A 164 5.93 -2.65 25.31
C LYS A 164 4.97 -1.51 24.94
N VAL A 165 4.61 -1.43 23.66
CA VAL A 165 3.58 -0.51 23.19
C VAL A 165 2.24 -0.90 23.80
N GLU A 166 1.54 0.06 24.41
CA GLU A 166 0.19 -0.15 24.96
C GLU A 166 -0.85 0.01 23.86
N PHE A 167 -1.82 -0.91 23.76
CA PHE A 167 -2.89 -0.87 22.76
C PHE A 167 -4.27 -0.87 23.42
N HIS A 168 -5.09 0.10 23.06
CA HIS A 168 -6.50 0.21 23.40
C HIS A 168 -7.37 -0.03 22.15
N PHE A 169 -7.80 -1.27 21.95
CA PHE A 169 -8.76 -1.63 20.90
C PHE A 169 -10.20 -1.36 21.35
N SER A 170 -11.14 -1.33 20.42
CA SER A 170 -12.56 -0.97 20.66
C SER A 170 -12.68 0.37 21.40
N THR A 171 -11.73 1.29 21.15
CA THR A 171 -11.61 2.56 21.85
C THR A 171 -11.64 3.71 20.85
N LEU A 172 -12.78 4.38 20.77
CA LEU A 172 -12.96 5.56 19.94
C LEU A 172 -12.37 6.80 20.63
N VAL A 173 -11.40 7.44 20.02
CA VAL A 173 -10.96 8.79 20.40
C VAL A 173 -11.96 9.79 19.82
N ARG A 174 -12.48 10.66 20.68
CA ARG A 174 -13.54 11.62 20.33
C ARG A 174 -12.98 13.02 20.09
N ASP A 175 -11.87 13.35 20.78
CA ASP A 175 -11.26 14.66 20.70
C ASP A 175 -9.77 14.60 21.06
N VAL A 176 -8.99 15.56 20.53
CA VAL A 176 -7.56 15.72 20.78
C VAL A 176 -7.23 17.19 20.98
N GLU A 177 -6.46 17.47 22.03
CA GLU A 177 -5.96 18.80 22.36
C GLU A 177 -4.48 18.72 22.76
N PRO A 178 -3.74 19.83 22.81
CA PRO A 178 -2.35 19.81 23.25
C PRO A 178 -2.17 19.08 24.59
N GLY A 179 -1.38 18.00 24.58
CA GLY A 179 -1.06 17.21 25.76
C GLY A 179 -2.12 16.21 26.23
N GLN A 180 -3.29 16.12 25.58
CA GLN A 180 -4.37 15.23 26.03
C GLN A 180 -5.27 14.74 24.87
N LEU A 181 -5.78 13.52 24.99
CA LEU A 181 -6.91 13.03 24.17
C LEU A 181 -8.05 12.53 25.06
N HIS A 182 -9.26 12.54 24.50
CA HIS A 182 -10.49 12.04 25.11
C HIS A 182 -11.05 10.87 24.32
N SER A 183 -11.29 9.76 25.00
CA SER A 183 -11.78 8.52 24.35
C SER A 183 -12.97 7.91 25.10
N THR A 184 -13.49 6.83 24.56
CA THR A 184 -14.53 6.00 25.22
C THR A 184 -13.99 5.27 26.45
N ALA A 185 -12.67 5.13 26.60
CA ALA A 185 -12.00 4.53 27.76
C ALA A 185 -11.51 5.58 28.77
N GLY A 186 -11.83 6.85 28.60
CA GLY A 186 -11.38 7.97 29.44
C GLY A 186 -10.40 8.89 28.74
N SER A 187 -9.71 9.71 29.54
CA SER A 187 -8.74 10.69 29.06
C SER A 187 -7.32 10.20 29.28
N PHE A 188 -6.43 10.44 28.31
CA PHE A 188 -5.03 10.06 28.33
C PHE A 188 -4.16 11.28 28.06
N ARG A 189 -3.00 11.35 28.71
CA ARG A 189 -2.04 12.44 28.54
C ARG A 189 -0.80 11.97 27.79
N GLY A 190 -0.27 12.82 26.90
CA GLY A 190 0.95 12.56 26.14
C GLY A 190 1.62 13.83 25.66
N GLU A 191 2.94 13.78 25.50
CA GLU A 191 3.71 14.94 25.02
C GLU A 191 3.40 15.23 23.55
N GLN A 192 3.27 14.15 22.73
CA GLN A 192 2.93 14.23 21.33
C GLN A 192 1.71 13.34 21.04
N ILE A 193 0.88 13.78 20.10
CA ILE A 193 -0.29 13.04 19.61
C ILE A 193 -0.20 13.00 18.08
N ILE A 194 -0.29 11.79 17.50
CA ILE A 194 -0.34 11.60 16.04
C ILE A 194 -1.65 10.93 15.66
N VAL A 195 -2.44 11.62 14.84
CA VAL A 195 -3.67 11.10 14.23
C VAL A 195 -3.33 10.39 12.93
N CYS A 196 -3.54 9.07 12.88
CA CYS A 196 -3.38 8.21 11.72
C CYS A 196 -4.74 7.65 11.29
N SER A 197 -5.70 8.53 10.99
CA SER A 197 -7.11 8.19 10.76
C SER A 197 -7.40 7.49 9.40
N GLY A 198 -6.37 7.27 8.58
CA GLY A 198 -6.53 6.69 7.24
C GLY A 198 -7.29 7.65 6.31
N HIS A 199 -8.47 7.23 5.85
CA HIS A 199 -9.34 8.05 4.99
C HIS A 199 -10.45 8.79 5.75
N ASP A 200 -10.47 8.69 7.08
CA ASP A 200 -11.43 9.44 7.91
C ASP A 200 -10.92 10.87 8.11
N TYR A 201 -11.41 11.76 7.29
CA TYR A 201 -11.06 13.18 7.28
C TYR A 201 -12.08 14.07 7.99
N GLN A 202 -13.15 13.47 8.54
CA GLN A 202 -14.31 14.19 9.04
C GLN A 202 -14.45 14.17 10.57
N THR A 203 -13.73 13.27 11.27
CA THR A 203 -13.89 13.12 12.73
C THR A 203 -12.86 13.92 13.51
N LEU A 204 -11.60 13.57 13.45
CA LEU A 204 -10.52 14.27 14.17
C LEU A 204 -9.76 15.23 13.27
N LEU A 205 -9.48 16.43 13.75
CA LEU A 205 -8.73 17.47 13.04
C LEU A 205 -9.37 17.86 11.68
N ALA A 206 -10.70 17.72 11.55
CA ALA A 206 -11.41 17.85 10.28
C ALA A 206 -11.14 19.21 9.59
N GLU A 207 -11.14 20.33 10.33
CA GLU A 207 -10.87 21.66 9.78
C GLU A 207 -9.45 21.77 9.21
N SER A 208 -8.45 21.32 9.96
CA SER A 208 -7.04 21.34 9.52
C SER A 208 -6.79 20.39 8.34
N ILE A 209 -7.44 19.23 8.31
CA ILE A 209 -7.33 18.27 7.20
C ILE A 209 -8.03 18.81 5.94
N ALA A 210 -9.16 19.50 6.09
CA ALA A 210 -9.90 20.06 4.95
C ALA A 210 -9.07 21.10 4.14
N GLU A 211 -8.12 21.78 4.77
CA GLU A 211 -7.20 22.70 4.08
C GLU A 211 -6.33 22.00 3.03
N LEU A 212 -6.04 20.71 3.22
CA LEU A 212 -5.29 19.89 2.27
C LEU A 212 -6.11 19.46 1.06
N LYS A 213 -7.44 19.69 1.08
CA LYS A 213 -8.41 19.29 0.04
C LYS A 213 -8.27 17.82 -0.36
N PRO A 214 -8.21 16.89 0.60
CA PRO A 214 -8.07 15.48 0.28
C PRO A 214 -9.34 14.93 -0.35
N SER A 215 -9.19 13.84 -1.10
CA SER A 215 -10.29 12.97 -1.51
C SER A 215 -9.99 11.55 -1.06
N ILE A 216 -10.93 10.66 -1.27
CA ILE A 216 -10.74 9.24 -1.04
C ILE A 216 -10.80 8.49 -2.37
N CYS A 217 -10.17 7.33 -2.39
CA CYS A 217 -10.29 6.36 -3.46
C CYS A 217 -10.94 5.10 -2.91
N ARG A 218 -11.97 4.63 -3.60
CA ARG A 218 -12.65 3.37 -3.34
C ARG A 218 -12.22 2.33 -4.39
N LEU A 219 -11.93 1.12 -3.94
CA LEU A 219 -11.49 0.00 -4.77
C LEU A 219 -12.48 -1.15 -4.67
N GLN A 220 -12.68 -1.88 -5.76
CA GLN A 220 -13.22 -3.23 -5.73
C GLN A 220 -12.08 -4.24 -5.71
N MET A 221 -12.15 -5.22 -4.83
CA MET A 221 -11.10 -6.19 -4.56
C MET A 221 -11.69 -7.59 -4.47
N LEU A 222 -10.94 -8.57 -4.96
CA LEU A 222 -11.34 -9.98 -4.99
C LEU A 222 -10.29 -10.85 -4.32
N ARG A 223 -10.75 -11.96 -3.68
CA ARG A 223 -9.91 -13.12 -3.41
C ARG A 223 -10.44 -14.29 -4.22
N ALA A 224 -9.56 -14.96 -4.94
CA ALA A 224 -9.95 -16.02 -5.85
C ALA A 224 -9.01 -17.22 -5.75
N ARG A 225 -9.52 -18.39 -6.12
CA ARG A 225 -8.76 -19.63 -6.24
C ARG A 225 -8.54 -19.93 -7.72
N PRO A 226 -7.28 -20.11 -8.17
CA PRO A 226 -7.02 -20.52 -9.55
C PRO A 226 -7.48 -21.97 -9.76
N ALA A 227 -7.98 -22.28 -10.96
CA ALA A 227 -8.45 -23.61 -11.32
C ALA A 227 -7.32 -24.66 -11.40
N VAL A 228 -6.09 -24.18 -11.53
CA VAL A 228 -4.87 -25.00 -11.56
C VAL A 228 -3.88 -24.51 -10.50
N ASN A 229 -3.03 -25.40 -10.01
CA ASN A 229 -1.98 -25.01 -9.09
C ASN A 229 -0.87 -24.24 -9.84
N LEU A 230 -0.87 -22.92 -9.75
CA LEU A 230 0.13 -22.04 -10.38
C LEU A 230 1.46 -22.03 -9.65
N ASN A 231 1.51 -22.49 -8.39
CA ASN A 231 2.67 -22.35 -7.51
C ASN A 231 3.30 -20.95 -7.54
N LEU A 232 2.44 -19.93 -7.63
CA LEU A 232 2.85 -18.54 -7.82
C LEU A 232 3.57 -18.02 -6.57
N GLN A 233 4.82 -17.58 -6.75
CA GLN A 233 5.65 -17.09 -5.66
C GLN A 233 5.81 -15.57 -5.65
N HIS A 234 5.51 -14.89 -6.75
CA HIS A 234 5.70 -13.46 -6.95
C HIS A 234 4.35 -12.76 -7.08
N ALA A 235 4.30 -11.51 -6.64
CA ALA A 235 3.23 -10.61 -7.03
C ALA A 235 3.33 -10.29 -8.54
N LEU A 236 2.17 -10.14 -9.18
CA LEU A 236 2.09 -9.81 -10.59
C LEU A 236 1.40 -8.46 -10.77
N LEU A 237 1.88 -7.68 -11.72
CA LEU A 237 1.28 -6.46 -12.21
C LEU A 237 1.06 -6.64 -13.73
N THR A 238 0.04 -6.01 -14.27
CA THR A 238 -0.18 -5.99 -15.73
C THR A 238 0.46 -4.76 -16.35
N GLY A 239 0.66 -4.75 -17.66
CA GLY A 239 1.19 -3.61 -18.41
C GLY A 239 0.36 -2.32 -18.25
N LEU A 240 -0.93 -2.44 -17.91
CA LEU A 240 -1.78 -1.32 -17.53
C LEU A 240 -1.22 -0.51 -16.35
N SER A 241 -0.43 -1.14 -15.48
CA SER A 241 0.26 -0.48 -14.37
C SER A 241 1.31 0.53 -14.84
N CYS A 242 1.80 0.42 -16.07
CA CYS A 242 2.76 1.35 -16.67
C CYS A 242 2.20 2.77 -16.87
N VAL A 243 0.89 2.92 -17.01
CA VAL A 243 0.24 4.24 -17.12
C VAL A 243 -0.30 4.74 -15.78
N HIS A 244 -0.16 3.94 -14.72
CA HIS A 244 -0.61 4.26 -13.37
C HIS A 244 0.55 4.65 -12.44
N TYR A 245 1.63 3.86 -12.42
CA TYR A 245 2.74 4.08 -11.50
C TYR A 245 3.73 5.12 -12.02
N GLY A 246 4.14 6.06 -11.15
CA GLY A 246 5.01 7.17 -11.48
C GLY A 246 6.44 6.80 -11.90
N ALA A 247 6.84 5.53 -11.75
CA ALA A 247 8.09 5.04 -12.33
C ALA A 247 8.04 5.02 -13.86
N PHE A 248 6.85 4.90 -14.46
CA PHE A 248 6.65 4.69 -15.90
C PHE A 248 5.78 5.76 -16.56
N ALA A 249 4.72 6.21 -15.87
CA ALA A 249 3.60 6.95 -16.45
C ALA A 249 3.96 8.29 -17.12
N ASP A 250 5.07 8.91 -16.75
CA ASP A 250 5.58 10.15 -17.33
C ASP A 250 6.70 9.95 -18.37
N LEU A 251 7.03 8.70 -18.72
CA LEU A 251 7.91 8.42 -19.83
C LEU A 251 7.19 8.69 -21.16
N PRO A 252 7.89 9.18 -22.20
CA PRO A 252 7.28 9.39 -23.53
C PRO A 252 6.60 8.14 -24.10
N GLU A 253 7.15 6.96 -23.82
CA GLU A 253 6.66 5.65 -24.27
C GLU A 253 5.37 5.22 -23.58
N ALA A 254 4.94 5.88 -22.50
CA ALA A 254 3.66 5.63 -21.86
C ALA A 254 2.47 6.15 -22.71
N ALA A 255 2.68 7.16 -23.54
CA ALA A 255 1.61 7.74 -24.37
C ALA A 255 1.03 6.74 -25.40
N PRO A 256 1.81 5.93 -26.13
CA PRO A 256 1.29 4.86 -26.97
C PRO A 256 0.46 3.81 -26.20
N VAL A 257 0.88 3.41 -24.99
CA VAL A 257 0.15 2.48 -24.13
C VAL A 257 -1.21 3.07 -23.75
N GLN A 258 -1.22 4.30 -23.27
CA GLN A 258 -2.44 5.03 -22.91
C GLN A 258 -3.41 5.16 -24.11
N ALA A 259 -2.89 5.50 -25.29
CA ALA A 259 -3.68 5.60 -26.51
C ALA A 259 -4.28 4.24 -26.93
N GLN A 260 -3.54 3.16 -26.73
CA GLN A 260 -4.02 1.80 -26.99
C GLN A 260 -5.15 1.42 -26.03
N ILE A 261 -5.00 1.67 -24.72
CA ILE A 261 -6.04 1.41 -23.71
C ILE A 261 -7.33 2.16 -24.07
N LEU A 262 -7.23 3.46 -24.37
CA LEU A 262 -8.40 4.29 -24.74
C LEU A 262 -9.13 3.79 -25.99
N ARG A 263 -8.42 3.18 -26.94
CA ARG A 263 -8.99 2.64 -28.18
C ARG A 263 -9.61 1.25 -27.99
N GLU A 264 -8.94 0.36 -27.23
CA GLU A 264 -9.27 -1.06 -27.20
C GLU A 264 -10.09 -1.46 -25.96
N ALA A 265 -9.87 -0.78 -24.84
CA ALA A 265 -10.52 -1.05 -23.55
C ALA A 265 -10.77 0.23 -22.73
N PRO A 266 -11.55 1.21 -23.27
CA PRO A 266 -11.77 2.50 -22.62
C PRO A 266 -12.37 2.38 -21.22
N HIS A 267 -13.17 1.35 -20.97
CA HIS A 267 -13.74 1.04 -19.65
C HIS A 267 -12.69 0.78 -18.56
N LEU A 268 -11.53 0.21 -18.92
CA LEU A 268 -10.45 0.01 -17.96
C LEU A 268 -9.86 1.34 -17.49
N ASN A 269 -9.71 2.30 -18.42
CA ASN A 269 -9.27 3.65 -18.07
C ASN A 269 -10.34 4.42 -17.28
N GLU A 270 -11.60 4.31 -17.65
CA GLU A 270 -12.74 5.00 -16.99
C GLU A 270 -12.84 4.60 -15.52
N HIS A 271 -12.64 3.32 -15.22
CA HIS A 271 -12.72 2.78 -13.85
C HIS A 271 -11.36 2.60 -13.18
N GLY A 272 -10.28 3.11 -13.78
CA GLY A 272 -8.92 3.05 -13.25
C GLY A 272 -8.42 1.63 -12.98
N ILE A 273 -8.83 0.65 -13.81
CA ILE A 273 -8.44 -0.75 -13.65
C ILE A 273 -7.06 -0.96 -14.25
N HIS A 274 -6.07 -1.34 -13.42
CA HIS A 274 -4.73 -1.67 -13.89
C HIS A 274 -4.22 -3.03 -13.43
N LEU A 275 -4.99 -3.77 -12.74
CA LEU A 275 -4.92 -5.14 -12.22
C LEU A 275 -3.57 -5.57 -11.63
N LEU A 276 -3.62 -5.86 -10.34
CA LEU A 276 -2.56 -6.51 -9.58
C LEU A 276 -3.04 -7.87 -9.06
N ILE A 277 -2.11 -8.81 -8.92
CA ILE A 277 -2.38 -10.14 -8.40
C ILE A 277 -1.32 -10.48 -7.35
N SER A 278 -1.74 -10.83 -6.14
CA SER A 278 -0.84 -11.25 -5.05
C SER A 278 -1.19 -12.64 -4.54
N PRO A 279 -0.26 -13.60 -4.55
CA PRO A 279 -0.50 -14.90 -3.96
C PRO A 279 -0.57 -14.81 -2.42
N THR A 280 -1.55 -15.50 -1.83
CA THR A 280 -1.64 -15.68 -0.38
C THR A 280 -0.84 -16.92 0.07
N PRO A 281 -0.51 -17.05 1.36
CA PRO A 281 0.09 -18.26 1.90
C PRO A 281 -0.78 -19.52 1.74
N HIS A 282 -2.08 -19.32 1.48
CA HIS A 282 -3.08 -20.40 1.42
C HIS A 282 -3.39 -20.88 -0.02
N GLY A 283 -2.60 -20.46 -1.01
CA GLY A 283 -2.79 -20.85 -2.42
C GLY A 283 -3.90 -20.11 -3.16
N GLU A 284 -4.45 -19.06 -2.55
CA GLU A 284 -5.41 -18.15 -3.17
C GLU A 284 -4.71 -16.88 -3.65
N LEU A 285 -5.40 -16.07 -4.43
CA LEU A 285 -4.90 -14.85 -5.03
C LEU A 285 -5.74 -13.65 -4.56
N ILE A 286 -5.10 -12.57 -4.13
CA ILE A 286 -5.73 -11.25 -4.01
C ILE A 286 -5.64 -10.59 -5.38
N ILE A 287 -6.76 -10.12 -5.90
CA ILE A 287 -6.89 -9.59 -7.26
C ILE A 287 -7.62 -8.25 -7.18
N GLY A 288 -7.22 -7.31 -7.95
CA GLY A 288 -7.82 -5.97 -8.11
C GLY A 288 -6.86 -5.07 -8.86
N ASP A 289 -7.16 -3.85 -8.94
CA ASP A 289 -8.25 -3.07 -8.37
C ASP A 289 -8.87 -2.13 -9.42
N SER A 290 -10.05 -1.65 -9.09
CA SER A 290 -10.65 -0.48 -9.73
C SER A 290 -10.38 0.76 -8.90
N HIS A 291 -10.52 1.97 -9.49
CA HIS A 291 -10.33 3.22 -8.77
C HIS A 291 -11.52 4.15 -9.01
N ASP A 292 -12.26 4.44 -7.94
CA ASP A 292 -13.35 5.40 -7.93
C ASP A 292 -13.02 6.52 -6.92
N TYR A 293 -12.85 7.74 -7.42
CA TYR A 293 -12.39 8.88 -6.63
C TYR A 293 -13.55 9.79 -6.27
N GLY A 294 -13.65 10.18 -4.99
CA GLY A 294 -14.72 11.05 -4.51
C GLY A 294 -14.44 11.63 -3.14
N SER A 295 -15.46 12.34 -2.60
CA SER A 295 -15.49 12.78 -1.20
C SER A 295 -15.90 11.65 -0.26
N ASP A 296 -16.68 10.68 -0.77
CA ASP A 296 -17.27 9.59 0.00
C ASP A 296 -17.10 8.25 -0.73
N ALA A 297 -17.03 7.16 0.03
CA ALA A 297 -17.03 5.81 -0.50
C ALA A 297 -18.46 5.26 -0.54
N SER A 298 -19.04 5.16 -1.75
CA SER A 298 -20.31 4.45 -1.93
C SER A 298 -20.17 2.99 -1.44
N PRO A 299 -21.12 2.45 -0.67
CA PRO A 299 -21.06 1.05 -0.26
C PRO A 299 -21.41 0.06 -1.38
N PHE A 300 -21.91 0.54 -2.52
CA PHE A 300 -22.40 -0.29 -3.62
C PHE A 300 -21.30 -0.55 -4.64
N ASN A 301 -21.03 -1.82 -4.93
CA ASN A 301 -20.12 -2.26 -5.96
C ASN A 301 -20.90 -2.59 -7.24
N ALA A 302 -20.33 -2.24 -8.41
CA ALA A 302 -20.85 -2.66 -9.69
C ALA A 302 -20.28 -4.05 -10.05
N GLU A 303 -21.15 -5.04 -10.29
CA GLU A 303 -20.74 -6.41 -10.67
C GLU A 303 -19.93 -6.41 -11.97
N GLN A 304 -20.25 -5.52 -12.91
CA GLN A 304 -19.54 -5.41 -14.19
C GLN A 304 -18.04 -5.07 -14.00
N ILE A 305 -17.67 -4.31 -12.97
CA ILE A 305 -16.25 -4.02 -12.66
C ILE A 305 -15.56 -5.30 -12.19
N ASP A 306 -16.21 -6.10 -11.36
CA ASP A 306 -15.69 -7.40 -10.92
C ASP A 306 -15.52 -8.35 -12.11
N ASP A 307 -16.48 -8.39 -13.06
CA ASP A 307 -16.39 -9.21 -14.27
C ASP A 307 -15.17 -8.84 -15.12
N TRP A 308 -14.91 -7.54 -15.35
CA TRP A 308 -13.73 -7.09 -16.08
C TRP A 308 -12.42 -7.45 -15.37
N MET A 309 -12.37 -7.33 -14.04
CA MET A 309 -11.19 -7.73 -13.26
C MET A 309 -10.97 -9.25 -13.32
N ILE A 310 -12.04 -10.05 -13.28
CA ILE A 310 -11.97 -11.51 -13.39
C ILE A 310 -11.43 -11.88 -14.78
N GLU A 311 -12.01 -11.31 -15.84
CA GLU A 311 -11.58 -11.56 -17.22
C GLU A 311 -10.09 -11.22 -17.42
N LEU A 312 -9.65 -10.05 -16.97
CA LEU A 312 -8.24 -9.65 -17.02
C LEU A 312 -7.33 -10.58 -16.23
N ALA A 313 -7.76 -11.02 -15.04
CA ALA A 313 -6.99 -11.94 -14.21
C ALA A 313 -6.85 -13.32 -14.91
N GLU A 314 -7.93 -13.85 -15.48
CA GLU A 314 -7.91 -15.11 -16.22
C GLU A 314 -7.02 -15.02 -17.47
N GLN A 315 -7.08 -13.92 -18.19
CA GLN A 315 -6.19 -13.64 -19.32
C GLN A 315 -4.73 -13.56 -18.88
N THR A 316 -4.45 -12.88 -17.78
CA THR A 316 -3.08 -12.71 -17.25
C THR A 316 -2.51 -14.04 -16.75
N LEU A 317 -3.31 -14.82 -16.04
CA LEU A 317 -2.91 -16.10 -15.46
C LEU A 317 -2.91 -17.26 -16.45
N GLY A 318 -3.62 -17.13 -17.59
CA GLY A 318 -3.83 -18.19 -18.56
C GLY A 318 -4.68 -19.36 -18.02
N CYS A 319 -5.51 -19.10 -17.00
CA CYS A 319 -6.43 -20.09 -16.43
C CYS A 319 -7.65 -19.43 -15.78
N ARG A 320 -8.72 -20.22 -15.61
CA ARG A 320 -9.93 -19.79 -14.92
C ARG A 320 -9.67 -19.60 -13.44
N ILE A 321 -10.44 -18.67 -12.81
CA ILE A 321 -10.43 -18.46 -11.36
C ILE A 321 -11.84 -18.61 -10.79
N GLN A 322 -11.92 -18.98 -9.51
CA GLN A 322 -13.15 -18.99 -8.73
C GLN A 322 -13.06 -17.93 -7.64
N VAL A 323 -13.88 -16.91 -7.71
CA VAL A 323 -13.98 -15.89 -6.65
C VAL A 323 -14.51 -16.53 -5.38
N VAL A 324 -13.83 -16.29 -4.26
CA VAL A 324 -14.20 -16.80 -2.93
C VAL A 324 -14.56 -15.69 -1.96
N GLU A 325 -14.14 -14.44 -2.24
CA GLU A 325 -14.43 -13.28 -1.39
C GLU A 325 -14.38 -11.99 -2.20
N ARG A 326 -15.25 -11.03 -1.87
CA ARG A 326 -15.24 -9.66 -2.41
C ARG A 326 -15.25 -8.67 -1.26
N TRP A 327 -14.53 -7.54 -1.42
CA TRP A 327 -14.59 -6.43 -0.47
C TRP A 327 -14.26 -5.10 -1.13
N GLN A 328 -14.48 -4.02 -0.40
CA GLN A 328 -14.01 -2.69 -0.78
C GLN A 328 -12.69 -2.35 -0.06
N GLY A 329 -11.70 -1.87 -0.80
CA GLY A 329 -10.63 -1.05 -0.26
C GLY A 329 -11.04 0.42 -0.25
N VAL A 330 -10.63 1.17 0.77
CA VAL A 330 -10.79 2.62 0.79
C VAL A 330 -9.55 3.24 1.40
N TYR A 331 -8.97 4.21 0.70
CA TYR A 331 -7.78 4.93 1.17
C TYR A 331 -7.85 6.42 0.82
N GLY A 332 -7.00 7.21 1.48
CA GLY A 332 -6.86 8.62 1.20
C GLY A 332 -6.19 8.86 -0.15
N SER A 333 -6.77 9.75 -0.93
CA SER A 333 -6.31 10.11 -2.26
C SER A 333 -6.34 11.62 -2.45
N ARG A 334 -5.50 12.10 -3.36
CA ARG A 334 -5.29 13.53 -3.63
C ARG A 334 -4.90 14.34 -2.39
N GLY A 335 -4.13 15.37 -2.60
CA GLY A 335 -3.60 16.24 -1.57
C GLY A 335 -2.45 17.05 -2.15
N PRO A 336 -1.73 17.84 -1.34
CA PRO A 336 -0.61 18.66 -1.79
C PRO A 336 0.62 17.84 -2.24
N GLY A 337 0.60 16.54 -2.00
CA GLY A 337 1.66 15.59 -2.37
C GLY A 337 1.21 14.16 -2.06
N PRO A 338 2.08 13.16 -2.16
CA PRO A 338 1.73 11.75 -1.96
C PRO A 338 1.38 11.41 -0.50
N PHE A 339 1.80 12.24 0.44
CA PHE A 339 1.48 12.17 1.87
C PHE A 339 1.63 13.53 2.53
N SER A 340 1.09 13.67 3.75
CA SER A 340 1.25 14.86 4.59
C SER A 340 1.55 14.48 6.04
N PHE A 341 2.44 15.27 6.67
CA PHE A 341 2.60 15.31 8.10
C PHE A 341 2.19 16.70 8.56
N LEU A 342 0.89 16.84 8.89
CA LEU A 342 0.24 18.09 9.25
C LEU A 342 0.44 18.37 10.74
N ARG A 343 0.94 19.53 11.11
CA ARG A 343 0.96 20.03 12.49
C ARG A 343 -0.29 20.88 12.75
N ALA A 344 -1.29 20.28 13.38
CA ALA A 344 -2.59 20.93 13.62
C ALA A 344 -2.58 21.85 14.84
N ALA A 345 -1.81 21.49 15.89
CA ALA A 345 -1.64 22.30 17.09
C ALA A 345 -0.29 21.93 17.76
N PRO A 346 0.18 22.69 18.79
CA PRO A 346 1.36 22.32 19.56
C PRO A 346 1.23 20.89 20.12
N GLY A 347 2.15 19.99 19.74
CA GLY A 347 2.13 18.59 20.15
C GLY A 347 1.03 17.72 19.50
N VAL A 348 0.27 18.23 18.52
CA VAL A 348 -0.78 17.48 17.82
C VAL A 348 -0.52 17.51 16.31
N SER A 349 -0.36 16.33 15.73
CA SER A 349 -0.09 16.15 14.30
C SER A 349 -1.02 15.12 13.68
N ALA A 350 -1.18 15.16 12.33
CA ALA A 350 -1.80 14.11 11.57
C ALA A 350 -0.83 13.54 10.52
N ALA A 351 -0.76 12.23 10.40
CA ALA A 351 -0.02 11.53 9.36
C ALA A 351 -1.00 10.91 8.36
N LEU A 352 -1.01 11.41 7.13
CA LEU A 352 -2.00 11.08 6.11
C LEU A 352 -1.29 10.61 4.83
N MET A 353 -1.81 9.53 4.21
CA MET A 353 -1.47 9.15 2.84
C MET A 353 -2.49 9.72 1.88
N HIS A 354 -2.02 10.20 0.72
CA HIS A 354 -2.83 10.71 -0.38
C HIS A 354 -2.70 9.82 -1.64
N THR A 355 -2.21 8.60 -1.45
CA THR A 355 -1.99 7.59 -2.48
C THR A 355 -2.19 6.18 -1.90
N GLY A 356 -2.34 5.16 -2.77
CA GLY A 356 -2.47 3.75 -2.37
C GLY A 356 -1.16 3.08 -1.89
N VAL A 357 -0.03 3.79 -1.77
CA VAL A 357 1.29 3.19 -1.54
C VAL A 357 1.75 3.18 -0.07
N GLY A 358 0.82 3.23 0.89
CA GLY A 358 1.14 3.25 2.33
C GLY A 358 2.00 2.07 2.81
N MET A 359 1.85 0.88 2.22
CA MET A 359 2.70 -0.28 2.52
C MET A 359 4.13 -0.10 2.01
N SER A 360 4.30 0.60 0.88
CA SER A 360 5.60 0.83 0.24
C SER A 360 6.44 1.91 0.92
N VAL A 361 5.81 2.97 1.47
CA VAL A 361 6.55 4.15 1.97
C VAL A 361 6.25 4.52 3.43
N GLY A 362 5.15 4.02 3.99
CA GLY A 362 4.70 4.36 5.35
C GLY A 362 5.71 4.08 6.45
N PRO A 363 6.43 2.94 6.46
CA PRO A 363 7.45 2.66 7.44
C PRO A 363 8.56 3.72 7.51
N ALA A 364 9.17 4.10 6.39
CA ALA A 364 10.22 5.10 6.33
C ALA A 364 9.70 6.52 6.60
N MET A 365 8.49 6.84 6.11
CA MET A 365 7.83 8.11 6.42
C MET A 365 7.67 8.29 7.93
N ALA A 366 7.24 7.25 8.64
CA ALA A 366 7.08 7.29 10.09
C ALA A 366 8.40 7.52 10.82
N GLU A 367 9.50 6.89 10.36
CA GLU A 367 10.84 7.13 10.91
C GLU A 367 11.24 8.61 10.81
N ARG A 368 11.03 9.21 9.63
CA ARG A 368 11.33 10.64 9.42
C ARG A 368 10.45 11.55 10.28
N ASN A 369 9.15 11.25 10.38
CA ASN A 369 8.22 12.03 11.20
C ASN A 369 8.60 12.00 12.70
N ILE A 370 8.96 10.83 13.22
CA ILE A 370 9.40 10.69 14.60
C ILE A 370 10.73 11.43 14.82
N GLY A 371 11.68 11.32 13.88
CA GLY A 371 12.93 12.12 13.93
C GLY A 371 12.66 13.62 14.01
N ILE A 372 11.74 14.13 13.18
CA ILE A 372 11.33 15.56 13.20
C ILE A 372 10.72 15.97 14.55
N LEU A 373 9.89 15.11 15.16
CA LEU A 373 9.23 15.43 16.43
C LEU A 373 10.19 15.48 17.61
N TRP A 374 11.24 14.65 17.60
CA TRP A 374 12.23 14.56 18.70
C TRP A 374 13.59 15.18 18.35
N GLY A 375 13.66 15.95 17.24
CA GLY A 375 14.83 16.77 16.91
C GLY A 375 16.05 15.99 16.44
N GLU A 376 15.85 14.80 15.90
CA GLU A 376 16.86 14.07 15.14
C GLU A 376 16.89 14.64 13.72
N ALA A 377 17.92 15.48 13.41
CA ALA A 377 18.10 16.11 12.10
C ALA A 377 18.65 15.12 11.06
#